data_8050cfa5d0b62bfee3e8bae0a1a6ba75
#
_entry.id   8050cfa5d0b62bfee3e8bae0a1a6ba75
#
_cell.length_a   1.000
_cell.length_b   1.000
_cell.length_c   1.000
_cell.angle_alpha   90.00
_cell.angle_beta   90.00
_cell.angle_gamma   90.00
#
_symmetry.space_group_name_H-M   'P 1'
#
loop_
_entity.id
_entity.type
_entity.pdbx_description
1 polymer ?
#
loop_
_entity_poly.entity_id
_entity_poly.type
_entity_poly.pdbx_seq_one_letter_code
_entity_poly.pdbx_strand_id
1 'polypeptide(L)'
;NVNPLYTPRELEHQLKDSGARAIVIVENFAQTLQQVIGSTPVRHVITTQIGDLLPTPKRWLVNFVIKRVKKMVPAWHIDGAITLNAALERGRSAPFAPVDVKSDDIAFLQYTGGTTGVAKGAMLTHRNILANLEQTGVWISVSFKEGAEIVIAPLPMYHIFCLTSTLSFMKWGSLSVLITNPRDLPALVKEMGQWKFTAMTGVNTLFNGLLNTPGFAQLDFSALKVVVGGGAAVLKPVAERWQQVTGHYLTEAYGLTGPSPGACAMPLASPWDGTGGLPPPSTLTPPRPPPTL
;
A
#
# COMPACT_ATOMS: atom_id res chain seq x y z
N ASN A 1 9.84 1.51 -3.26
CA ASN A 1 9.13 0.28 -2.88
C ASN A 1 9.39 -0.82 -3.89
N VAL A 2 9.59 -2.05 -3.43
CA VAL A 2 9.87 -3.22 -4.27
C VAL A 2 8.81 -4.29 -4.01
N ASN A 3 8.28 -4.89 -5.08
CA ASN A 3 7.43 -6.05 -4.95
C ASN A 3 8.26 -7.25 -4.44
N PRO A 4 7.95 -7.83 -3.27
CA PRO A 4 8.73 -8.92 -2.71
C PRO A 4 8.66 -10.22 -3.55
N LEU A 5 7.69 -10.33 -4.45
CA LEU A 5 7.52 -11.48 -5.33
C LEU A 5 8.23 -11.34 -6.68
N TYR A 6 9.06 -10.32 -6.84
CA TYR A 6 9.85 -10.16 -8.07
C TYR A 6 10.81 -11.34 -8.27
N THR A 7 10.94 -11.72 -9.54
CA THR A 7 12.01 -12.62 -9.99
C THR A 7 13.38 -11.94 -9.82
N PRO A 8 14.48 -12.70 -9.79
CA PRO A 8 15.83 -12.11 -9.75
C PRO A 8 16.06 -11.06 -10.84
N ARG A 9 15.60 -11.30 -12.06
CA ARG A 9 15.73 -10.37 -13.20
C ARG A 9 14.98 -9.06 -12.98
N GLU A 10 13.76 -9.11 -12.46
CA GLU A 10 12.95 -7.92 -12.18
C GLU A 10 13.55 -7.11 -11.03
N LEU A 11 14.04 -7.79 -9.98
CA LEU A 11 14.70 -7.15 -8.86
C LEU A 11 16.01 -6.48 -9.29
N GLU A 12 16.83 -7.18 -10.08
CA GLU A 12 18.08 -6.64 -10.64
C GLU A 12 17.82 -5.37 -11.46
N HIS A 13 16.84 -5.45 -12.36
CA HIS A 13 16.45 -4.31 -13.18
C HIS A 13 16.08 -3.10 -12.33
N GLN A 14 15.17 -3.28 -11.37
CA GLN A 14 14.71 -2.17 -10.51
C GLN A 14 15.85 -1.58 -9.69
N LEU A 15 16.72 -2.40 -9.11
CA LEU A 15 17.85 -1.92 -8.29
C LEU A 15 18.89 -1.15 -9.11
N LYS A 16 19.15 -1.58 -10.37
CA LYS A 16 20.03 -0.88 -11.29
C LYS A 16 19.44 0.44 -11.76
N ASP A 17 18.21 0.40 -12.25
CA ASP A 17 17.52 1.55 -12.83
C ASP A 17 17.27 2.65 -11.78
N SER A 18 16.89 2.27 -10.56
CA SER A 18 16.70 3.22 -9.45
C SER A 18 18.01 3.76 -8.88
N GLY A 19 19.15 3.14 -9.15
CA GLY A 19 20.41 3.49 -8.52
C GLY A 19 20.45 3.27 -7.00
N ALA A 20 19.59 2.39 -6.46
CA ALA A 20 19.44 2.14 -5.04
C ALA A 20 20.77 1.75 -4.38
N ARG A 21 21.14 2.44 -3.32
CA ARG A 21 22.40 2.20 -2.55
C ARG A 21 22.19 1.34 -1.32
N ALA A 22 20.97 1.28 -0.80
CA ALA A 22 20.61 0.47 0.35
C ALA A 22 19.31 -0.27 0.09
N ILE A 23 19.17 -1.44 0.69
CA ILE A 23 17.94 -2.22 0.67
C ILE A 23 17.63 -2.73 2.07
N VAL A 24 16.37 -2.58 2.48
CA VAL A 24 15.80 -3.28 3.64
C VAL A 24 14.94 -4.42 3.10
N ILE A 25 15.26 -5.65 3.48
CA ILE A 25 14.61 -6.84 2.92
C ILE A 25 14.24 -7.84 4.00
N VAL A 26 13.04 -8.40 3.89
CA VAL A 26 12.64 -9.53 4.73
C VAL A 26 13.42 -10.77 4.31
N GLU A 27 14.00 -11.51 5.27
CA GLU A 27 14.91 -12.65 4.99
C GLU A 27 14.27 -13.74 4.13
N ASN A 28 12.95 -13.81 4.08
CA ASN A 28 12.20 -14.72 3.20
C ASN A 28 12.53 -14.52 1.71
N PHE A 29 12.96 -13.32 1.34
CA PHE A 29 13.27 -12.92 -0.04
C PHE A 29 14.77 -12.66 -0.27
N ALA A 30 15.59 -12.83 0.77
CA ALA A 30 17.03 -12.55 0.70
C ALA A 30 17.75 -13.44 -0.33
N GLN A 31 17.30 -14.66 -0.56
CA GLN A 31 17.84 -15.56 -1.58
C GLN A 31 17.70 -14.97 -3.00
N THR A 32 16.59 -14.30 -3.29
CA THR A 32 16.39 -13.62 -4.59
C THR A 32 17.39 -12.47 -4.74
N LEU A 33 17.61 -11.68 -3.68
CA LEU A 33 18.59 -10.61 -3.68
C LEU A 33 20.01 -11.16 -3.84
N GLN A 34 20.37 -12.23 -3.16
CA GLN A 34 21.69 -12.88 -3.25
C GLN A 34 22.08 -13.19 -4.69
N GLN A 35 21.14 -13.61 -5.52
CA GLN A 35 21.40 -13.97 -6.93
C GLN A 35 21.82 -12.78 -7.79
N VAL A 36 21.49 -11.56 -7.39
CA VAL A 36 21.66 -10.36 -8.22
C VAL A 36 22.46 -9.24 -7.56
N ILE A 37 22.73 -9.31 -6.27
CA ILE A 37 23.35 -8.23 -5.50
C ILE A 37 24.68 -7.78 -6.12
N GLY A 38 25.51 -8.71 -6.58
CA GLY A 38 26.82 -8.43 -7.16
C GLY A 38 26.77 -7.63 -8.47
N SER A 39 25.62 -7.59 -9.14
CA SER A 39 25.41 -6.82 -10.37
C SER A 39 24.71 -5.48 -10.15
N THR A 40 24.39 -5.12 -8.89
CA THR A 40 23.61 -3.92 -8.54
C THR A 40 24.48 -2.87 -7.85
N PRO A 41 24.05 -1.59 -7.80
CA PRO A 41 24.77 -0.55 -7.07
C PRO A 41 24.51 -0.57 -5.55
N VAL A 42 23.77 -1.55 -5.03
CA VAL A 42 23.44 -1.66 -3.61
C VAL A 42 24.70 -1.96 -2.80
N ARG A 43 24.95 -1.16 -1.75
CA ARG A 43 26.11 -1.28 -0.86
C ARG A 43 25.73 -1.67 0.57
N HIS A 44 24.49 -1.41 0.96
CA HIS A 44 24.01 -1.66 2.31
C HIS A 44 22.78 -2.56 2.26
N VAL A 45 22.91 -3.73 2.88
CA VAL A 45 21.80 -4.70 2.98
C VAL A 45 21.41 -4.83 4.45
N ILE A 46 20.16 -4.48 4.74
CA ILE A 46 19.57 -4.63 6.06
C ILE A 46 18.50 -5.71 5.96
N THR A 47 18.68 -6.81 6.68
CA THR A 47 17.72 -7.92 6.70
C THR A 47 16.83 -7.84 7.91
N THR A 48 15.57 -8.17 7.76
CA THR A 48 14.61 -8.23 8.86
C THR A 48 13.80 -9.52 8.83
N GLN A 49 13.37 -9.96 9.99
CA GLN A 49 12.43 -11.08 10.15
C GLN A 49 11.03 -10.54 10.43
N ILE A 50 10.01 -11.31 10.09
CA ILE A 50 8.61 -10.87 10.23
C ILE A 50 8.26 -10.46 11.67
N GLY A 51 8.88 -11.11 12.65
CA GLY A 51 8.63 -10.82 14.07
C GLY A 51 9.57 -9.80 14.71
N ASP A 52 10.51 -9.17 13.98
CA ASP A 52 11.61 -8.38 14.59
C ASP A 52 11.14 -7.19 15.42
N LEU A 53 10.02 -6.57 15.05
CA LEU A 53 9.45 -5.43 15.77
C LEU A 53 8.42 -5.82 16.82
N LEU A 54 8.13 -7.12 17.00
CA LEU A 54 7.25 -7.59 18.05
C LEU A 54 7.98 -7.59 19.41
N PRO A 55 7.24 -7.37 20.52
CA PRO A 55 7.82 -7.49 21.87
C PRO A 55 8.28 -8.94 22.13
N THR A 56 9.34 -9.07 22.92
CA THR A 56 9.78 -10.36 23.46
C THR A 56 8.75 -10.87 24.48
N PRO A 57 8.33 -12.18 24.48
CA PRO A 57 8.91 -13.30 23.72
C PRO A 57 8.23 -13.56 22.36
N LYS A 58 7.17 -12.83 21.98
CA LYS A 58 6.44 -13.04 20.71
C LYS A 58 7.37 -13.01 19.51
N ARG A 59 8.34 -12.10 19.50
CA ARG A 59 9.35 -11.99 18.43
C ARG A 59 10.06 -13.31 18.17
N TRP A 60 10.58 -13.93 19.21
CA TRP A 60 11.31 -15.19 19.06
C TRP A 60 10.42 -16.33 18.58
N LEU A 61 9.20 -16.42 19.15
CA LEU A 61 8.24 -17.46 18.76
C LEU A 61 7.87 -17.32 17.28
N VAL A 62 7.51 -16.13 16.83
CA VAL A 62 7.11 -15.88 15.43
C VAL A 62 8.26 -16.19 14.48
N ASN A 63 9.46 -15.68 14.76
CA ASN A 63 10.63 -15.89 13.91
C ASN A 63 11.02 -17.38 13.86
N PHE A 64 10.97 -18.09 14.99
CA PHE A 64 11.22 -19.52 15.05
C PHE A 64 10.19 -20.31 14.22
N VAL A 65 8.89 -20.03 14.41
CA VAL A 65 7.83 -20.73 13.66
C VAL A 65 7.99 -20.51 12.16
N ILE A 66 8.22 -19.27 11.71
CA ILE A 66 8.37 -18.95 10.28
C ILE A 66 9.60 -19.66 9.69
N LYS A 67 10.73 -19.61 10.40
CA LYS A 67 11.99 -20.15 9.88
C LYS A 67 12.11 -21.66 9.99
N ARG A 68 11.72 -22.23 11.13
CA ARG A 68 11.96 -23.65 11.45
C ARG A 68 10.74 -24.54 11.22
N VAL A 69 9.54 -24.07 11.58
CA VAL A 69 8.31 -24.88 11.48
C VAL A 69 7.73 -24.76 10.06
N LYS A 70 7.48 -23.52 9.62
CA LYS A 70 6.90 -23.25 8.29
C LYS A 70 7.93 -23.32 7.16
N LYS A 71 9.22 -23.29 7.47
CA LYS A 71 10.34 -23.34 6.50
C LYS A 71 10.19 -22.30 5.37
N MET A 72 9.69 -21.11 5.71
CA MET A 72 9.42 -20.05 4.74
C MET A 72 10.64 -19.18 4.43
N VAL A 73 11.79 -19.46 5.03
CA VAL A 73 13.04 -18.74 4.81
C VAL A 73 14.02 -19.68 4.13
N PRO A 74 14.25 -19.56 2.82
CA PRO A 74 15.30 -20.28 2.12
C PRO A 74 16.68 -19.94 2.68
N ALA A 75 17.66 -20.81 2.49
CA ALA A 75 19.03 -20.53 2.84
C ALA A 75 19.59 -19.40 1.97
N TRP A 76 20.25 -18.44 2.60
CA TRP A 76 20.88 -17.31 1.92
C TRP A 76 22.15 -16.88 2.66
N HIS A 77 23.07 -16.25 1.91
CA HIS A 77 24.26 -15.62 2.44
C HIS A 77 24.61 -14.37 1.62
N ILE A 78 24.66 -13.22 2.27
CA ILE A 78 25.04 -11.95 1.65
C ILE A 78 26.09 -11.31 2.55
N ASP A 79 27.31 -11.13 2.01
CA ASP A 79 28.41 -10.54 2.74
C ASP A 79 28.09 -9.11 3.18
N GLY A 80 28.41 -8.77 4.42
CA GLY A 80 28.17 -7.45 4.98
C GLY A 80 26.71 -7.10 5.29
N ALA A 81 25.77 -8.04 5.11
CA ALA A 81 24.39 -7.82 5.53
C ALA A 81 24.28 -7.71 7.06
N ILE A 82 23.52 -6.73 7.54
CA ILE A 82 23.24 -6.52 8.97
C ILE A 82 21.76 -6.71 9.26
N THR A 83 21.43 -7.11 10.48
CA THR A 83 20.00 -7.21 10.88
C THR A 83 19.40 -5.83 11.15
N LEU A 84 18.09 -5.70 10.97
CA LEU A 84 17.36 -4.46 11.27
C LEU A 84 17.58 -4.01 12.71
N ASN A 85 17.55 -4.94 13.68
CA ASN A 85 17.79 -4.62 15.08
C ASN A 85 19.22 -4.07 15.32
N ALA A 86 20.22 -4.63 14.65
CA ALA A 86 21.59 -4.12 14.72
C ALA A 86 21.71 -2.72 14.07
N ALA A 87 21.03 -2.51 12.95
CA ALA A 87 20.97 -1.19 12.30
C ALA A 87 20.31 -0.14 13.19
N LEU A 88 19.19 -0.47 13.83
CA LEU A 88 18.48 0.41 14.77
C LEU A 88 19.35 0.74 15.98
N GLU A 89 20.05 -0.25 16.55
CA GLU A 89 20.94 -0.01 17.70
C GLU A 89 22.11 0.91 17.34
N ARG A 90 22.73 0.72 16.17
CA ARG A 90 23.76 1.63 15.66
C ARG A 90 23.21 3.05 15.47
N GLY A 91 21.97 3.17 14.96
CA GLY A 91 21.30 4.45 14.72
C GLY A 91 20.97 5.22 16.00
N ARG A 92 20.71 4.53 17.13
CA ARG A 92 20.41 5.19 18.41
C ARG A 92 21.54 6.06 18.95
N SER A 93 22.79 5.66 18.70
CA SER A 93 23.98 6.38 19.14
C SER A 93 24.55 7.33 18.08
N ALA A 94 24.00 7.30 16.86
CA ALA A 94 24.49 8.15 15.77
C ALA A 94 23.83 9.54 15.83
N PRO A 95 24.57 10.63 15.59
CA PRO A 95 23.97 11.95 15.48
C PRO A 95 23.05 12.00 14.26
N PHE A 96 21.83 12.49 14.45
CA PHE A 96 20.90 12.74 13.35
C PHE A 96 21.14 14.15 12.79
N ALA A 97 21.60 14.21 11.53
CA ALA A 97 21.69 15.46 10.79
C ALA A 97 20.49 15.57 9.86
N PRO A 98 19.58 16.54 10.06
CA PRO A 98 18.45 16.76 9.15
C PRO A 98 18.94 17.07 7.75
N VAL A 99 18.30 16.52 6.74
CA VAL A 99 18.51 16.84 5.33
C VAL A 99 17.46 17.87 4.91
N ASP A 100 17.90 18.92 4.22
CA ASP A 100 17.00 19.95 3.67
C ASP A 100 16.32 19.38 2.41
N VAL A 101 15.16 18.74 2.61
CA VAL A 101 14.36 18.14 1.55
C VAL A 101 13.51 19.20 0.87
N LYS A 102 13.64 19.31 -0.44
CA LYS A 102 12.87 20.23 -1.27
C LYS A 102 11.59 19.57 -1.80
N SER A 103 10.59 20.38 -2.10
CA SER A 103 9.31 19.90 -2.65
C SER A 103 9.45 19.18 -3.99
N ASP A 104 10.48 19.49 -4.77
CA ASP A 104 10.78 18.89 -6.07
C ASP A 104 11.72 17.69 -5.98
N ASP A 105 12.25 17.36 -4.79
CA ASP A 105 13.02 16.15 -4.60
C ASP A 105 12.11 14.92 -4.79
N ILE A 106 12.70 13.85 -5.31
CA ILE A 106 11.99 12.58 -5.51
C ILE A 106 11.72 11.94 -4.14
N ALA A 107 10.44 11.74 -3.83
CA ALA A 107 10.01 11.01 -2.64
C ALA A 107 9.94 9.50 -2.90
N PHE A 108 9.43 9.10 -4.07
CA PHE A 108 9.26 7.69 -4.45
C PHE A 108 9.60 7.48 -5.92
N LEU A 109 10.27 6.36 -6.20
CA LEU A 109 10.31 5.74 -7.51
C LEU A 109 9.32 4.59 -7.50
N GLN A 110 8.19 4.78 -8.17
CA GLN A 110 7.10 3.82 -8.16
C GLN A 110 7.11 3.02 -9.47
N TYR A 111 7.58 1.77 -9.39
CA TYR A 111 7.66 0.91 -10.55
C TYR A 111 6.29 0.33 -10.92
N THR A 112 5.99 0.36 -12.21
CA THR A 112 4.79 -0.25 -12.78
C THR A 112 5.18 -1.41 -13.66
N GLY A 113 4.46 -2.53 -13.56
CA GLY A 113 4.55 -3.60 -14.55
C GLY A 113 4.01 -3.07 -15.88
N GLY A 114 4.92 -2.78 -16.82
CA GLY A 114 4.53 -2.35 -18.16
C GLY A 114 3.81 -3.50 -18.90
N THR A 115 2.71 -3.21 -19.56
CA THR A 115 1.99 -4.18 -20.41
C THR A 115 2.79 -4.57 -21.65
N THR A 116 3.84 -3.83 -21.99
CA THR A 116 4.57 -3.94 -23.25
C THR A 116 6.10 -3.93 -23.14
N GLY A 117 6.66 -4.05 -21.92
CA GLY A 117 8.13 -3.95 -21.79
C GLY A 117 8.65 -4.00 -20.37
N VAL A 118 9.85 -3.54 -20.20
CA VAL A 118 10.57 -3.46 -18.93
C VAL A 118 9.86 -2.47 -18.00
N ALA A 119 9.70 -2.83 -16.74
CA ALA A 119 9.07 -1.97 -15.73
C ALA A 119 9.78 -0.61 -15.64
N LYS A 120 9.02 0.48 -15.61
CA LYS A 120 9.51 1.85 -15.50
C LYS A 120 9.13 2.45 -14.15
N GLY A 121 10.07 3.18 -13.54
CA GLY A 121 9.84 3.89 -12.28
C GLY A 121 9.27 5.29 -12.51
N ALA A 122 8.01 5.52 -12.16
CA ALA A 122 7.46 6.87 -12.12
C ALA A 122 8.14 7.67 -11.00
N MET A 123 8.69 8.84 -11.34
CA MET A 123 9.32 9.74 -10.38
C MET A 123 8.25 10.59 -9.69
N LEU A 124 7.98 10.30 -8.43
CA LEU A 124 7.00 11.03 -7.64
C LEU A 124 7.73 11.94 -6.65
N THR A 125 7.57 13.25 -6.82
CA THR A 125 8.18 14.23 -5.92
C THR A 125 7.39 14.38 -4.62
N HIS A 126 8.01 14.98 -3.60
CA HIS A 126 7.29 15.35 -2.38
C HIS A 126 6.08 16.21 -2.67
N ARG A 127 6.19 17.17 -3.60
CA ARG A 127 5.07 18.01 -4.05
C ARG A 127 3.92 17.20 -4.61
N ASN A 128 4.20 16.21 -5.50
CA ASN A 128 3.15 15.38 -6.11
C ASN A 128 2.36 14.61 -5.06
N ILE A 129 3.08 13.94 -4.15
CA ILE A 129 2.46 13.16 -3.09
C ILE A 129 1.64 14.06 -2.17
N LEU A 130 2.23 15.14 -1.64
CA LEU A 130 1.54 16.04 -0.72
C LEU A 130 0.29 16.66 -1.35
N ALA A 131 0.36 17.11 -2.62
CA ALA A 131 -0.81 17.67 -3.31
C ALA A 131 -1.95 16.64 -3.38
N ASN A 132 -1.64 15.39 -3.70
CA ASN A 132 -2.67 14.33 -3.75
C ASN A 132 -3.22 13.97 -2.36
N LEU A 133 -2.37 14.00 -1.32
CA LEU A 133 -2.83 13.83 0.06
C LEU A 133 -3.77 14.95 0.50
N GLU A 134 -3.49 16.20 0.13
CA GLU A 134 -4.38 17.35 0.42
C GLU A 134 -5.72 17.20 -0.30
N GLN A 135 -5.71 16.88 -1.60
CA GLN A 135 -6.92 16.64 -2.38
C GLN A 135 -7.77 15.52 -1.78
N THR A 136 -7.13 14.41 -1.43
CA THR A 136 -7.81 13.28 -0.76
C THR A 136 -8.33 13.72 0.61
N GLY A 137 -7.56 14.49 1.37
CA GLY A 137 -7.94 15.03 2.67
C GLY A 137 -9.23 15.84 2.59
N VAL A 138 -9.33 16.77 1.64
CA VAL A 138 -10.55 17.54 1.41
C VAL A 138 -11.75 16.63 1.07
N TRP A 139 -11.54 15.64 0.23
CA TRP A 139 -12.59 14.70 -0.18
C TRP A 139 -13.12 13.87 0.98
N ILE A 140 -12.23 13.35 1.87
CA ILE A 140 -12.64 12.53 3.02
C ILE A 140 -13.12 13.35 4.22
N SER A 141 -12.79 14.64 4.30
CA SER A 141 -13.09 15.52 5.47
C SER A 141 -14.58 15.61 5.80
N VAL A 142 -15.44 15.40 4.82
CA VAL A 142 -16.90 15.40 5.01
C VAL A 142 -17.41 14.25 5.86
N SER A 143 -16.66 13.15 5.97
CA SER A 143 -17.09 11.92 6.67
C SER A 143 -16.15 11.53 7.82
N PHE A 144 -14.91 12.01 7.81
CA PHE A 144 -13.87 11.57 8.74
C PHE A 144 -13.53 12.65 9.77
N LYS A 145 -13.14 12.15 10.95
CA LYS A 145 -12.64 12.97 12.04
C LYS A 145 -11.15 12.67 12.25
N GLU A 146 -10.35 13.73 12.25
CA GLU A 146 -8.91 13.61 12.51
C GLU A 146 -8.62 12.91 13.83
N GLY A 147 -7.65 11.99 13.81
CA GLY A 147 -7.21 11.22 14.97
C GLY A 147 -8.18 10.10 15.44
N ALA A 148 -9.33 9.91 14.79
CA ALA A 148 -10.37 9.00 15.27
C ALA A 148 -10.63 7.79 14.36
N GLU A 149 -10.02 7.74 13.19
CA GLU A 149 -10.36 6.72 12.19
C GLU A 149 -9.52 5.46 12.32
N ILE A 150 -10.13 4.31 12.03
CA ILE A 150 -9.47 3.00 11.97
C ILE A 150 -9.65 2.45 10.55
N VAL A 151 -8.56 2.17 9.87
CA VAL A 151 -8.57 1.82 8.45
C VAL A 151 -8.02 0.43 8.23
N ILE A 152 -8.77 -0.44 7.61
CA ILE A 152 -8.28 -1.74 7.14
C ILE A 152 -7.54 -1.54 5.82
N ALA A 153 -6.23 -1.83 5.81
CA ALA A 153 -5.33 -1.67 4.67
C ALA A 153 -4.83 -3.04 4.16
N PRO A 154 -5.62 -3.75 3.34
CA PRO A 154 -5.29 -5.11 2.89
C PRO A 154 -4.47 -5.12 1.60
N LEU A 155 -4.32 -3.99 0.93
CA LEU A 155 -3.59 -3.93 -0.32
C LEU A 155 -2.08 -3.82 -0.09
N PRO A 156 -1.25 -4.27 -1.04
CA PRO A 156 0.20 -4.24 -0.87
C PRO A 156 0.76 -2.81 -0.94
N MET A 157 1.58 -2.44 0.04
CA MET A 157 2.18 -1.09 0.18
C MET A 157 3.20 -0.75 -0.93
N TYR A 158 3.63 -1.71 -1.73
CA TYR A 158 4.44 -1.43 -2.92
C TYR A 158 3.59 -0.96 -4.12
N HIS A 159 2.27 -1.05 -4.04
CA HIS A 159 1.36 -0.46 -5.02
C HIS A 159 0.95 0.95 -4.58
N ILE A 160 0.98 1.89 -5.52
CA ILE A 160 0.77 3.32 -5.24
C ILE A 160 -0.59 3.60 -4.55
N PHE A 161 -1.64 2.87 -4.91
CA PHE A 161 -2.96 3.04 -4.30
C PHE A 161 -2.92 2.79 -2.78
N CYS A 162 -2.33 1.67 -2.34
CA CYS A 162 -2.20 1.39 -0.92
C CYS A 162 -1.24 2.36 -0.22
N LEU A 163 -0.10 2.65 -0.85
CA LEU A 163 0.88 3.58 -0.30
C LEU A 163 0.24 4.94 -0.02
N THR A 164 -0.41 5.54 -1.01
CA THR A 164 -0.97 6.89 -0.87
C THR A 164 -2.18 6.92 0.06
N SER A 165 -3.07 5.91 0.00
CA SER A 165 -4.17 5.84 0.97
C SER A 165 -3.66 5.71 2.41
N THR A 166 -2.63 4.90 2.64
CA THR A 166 -2.01 4.78 3.97
C THR A 166 -1.37 6.09 4.43
N LEU A 167 -0.66 6.79 3.53
CA LEU A 167 -0.09 8.11 3.82
C LEU A 167 -1.18 9.16 4.11
N SER A 168 -2.30 9.13 3.37
CA SER A 168 -3.45 10.02 3.61
C SER A 168 -4.01 9.81 5.02
N PHE A 169 -4.27 8.58 5.39
CA PHE A 169 -4.78 8.25 6.72
C PHE A 169 -3.75 8.51 7.83
N MET A 170 -2.46 8.30 7.56
CA MET A 170 -1.38 8.65 8.49
C MET A 170 -1.33 10.16 8.74
N LYS A 171 -1.46 10.98 7.68
CA LYS A 171 -1.55 12.46 7.79
C LYS A 171 -2.74 12.87 8.68
N TRP A 172 -3.84 12.14 8.62
CA TRP A 172 -5.04 12.37 9.44
C TRP A 172 -4.96 11.76 10.84
N GLY A 173 -3.81 11.24 11.26
CA GLY A 173 -3.63 10.63 12.58
C GLY A 173 -4.44 9.35 12.80
N SER A 174 -4.86 8.69 11.72
CA SER A 174 -5.67 7.47 11.76
C SER A 174 -4.84 6.24 12.10
N LEU A 175 -5.46 5.24 12.73
CA LEU A 175 -4.88 3.92 12.91
C LEU A 175 -5.05 3.09 11.62
N SER A 176 -3.94 2.72 11.00
CA SER A 176 -3.95 1.81 9.84
C SER A 176 -3.64 0.38 10.27
N VAL A 177 -4.61 -0.51 10.11
CA VAL A 177 -4.47 -1.95 10.34
C VAL A 177 -3.93 -2.59 9.07
N LEU A 178 -2.62 -2.88 9.03
CA LEU A 178 -1.94 -3.45 7.89
C LEU A 178 -2.16 -4.96 7.82
N ILE A 179 -2.75 -5.45 6.74
CA ILE A 179 -3.03 -6.87 6.53
C ILE A 179 -1.87 -7.51 5.76
N THR A 180 -1.18 -8.42 6.41
CA THR A 180 0.03 -9.06 5.84
C THR A 180 -0.26 -10.08 4.75
N ASN A 181 -1.41 -10.76 4.81
CA ASN A 181 -1.82 -11.75 3.81
C ASN A 181 -3.32 -11.62 3.47
N PRO A 182 -3.70 -10.71 2.57
CA PRO A 182 -5.10 -10.51 2.18
C PRO A 182 -5.71 -11.68 1.38
N ARG A 183 -4.90 -12.67 0.97
CA ARG A 183 -5.39 -13.88 0.28
C ARG A 183 -5.97 -14.90 1.25
N ASP A 184 -5.59 -14.85 2.51
CA ASP A 184 -6.19 -15.64 3.58
C ASP A 184 -7.45 -14.92 4.09
N LEU A 185 -8.53 -15.05 3.33
CA LEU A 185 -9.79 -14.37 3.61
C LEU A 185 -10.38 -14.71 4.98
N PRO A 186 -10.37 -15.97 5.45
CA PRO A 186 -10.82 -16.27 6.80
C PRO A 186 -10.03 -15.56 7.90
N ALA A 187 -8.70 -15.48 7.76
CA ALA A 187 -7.85 -14.74 8.69
C ALA A 187 -8.12 -13.23 8.62
N LEU A 188 -8.34 -12.69 7.43
CA LEU A 188 -8.72 -11.29 7.22
C LEU A 188 -10.04 -10.95 7.90
N VAL A 189 -11.09 -11.76 7.71
CA VAL A 189 -12.40 -11.56 8.36
C VAL A 189 -12.25 -11.61 9.88
N LYS A 190 -11.48 -12.56 10.40
CA LYS A 190 -11.18 -12.64 11.84
C LYS A 190 -10.48 -11.40 12.37
N GLU A 191 -9.50 -10.87 11.63
CA GLU A 191 -8.80 -9.63 11.99
C GLU A 191 -9.74 -8.42 11.95
N MET A 192 -10.55 -8.28 10.89
CA MET A 192 -11.55 -7.21 10.77
C MET A 192 -12.51 -7.19 11.97
N GLY A 193 -12.91 -8.37 12.46
CA GLY A 193 -13.81 -8.49 13.61
C GLY A 193 -13.22 -8.01 14.94
N GLN A 194 -11.92 -7.72 15.02
CA GLN A 194 -11.29 -7.17 16.22
C GLN A 194 -11.37 -5.65 16.30
N TRP A 195 -11.80 -4.99 15.19
CA TRP A 195 -11.74 -3.54 15.04
C TRP A 195 -13.12 -2.95 14.72
N LYS A 196 -13.44 -1.83 15.33
CA LYS A 196 -14.54 -0.96 14.86
C LYS A 196 -13.99 -0.06 13.75
N PHE A 197 -13.69 -0.68 12.61
CA PHE A 197 -13.07 0.04 11.51
C PHE A 197 -14.06 0.99 10.82
N THR A 198 -13.53 2.14 10.40
CA THR A 198 -14.29 3.24 9.81
C THR A 198 -14.07 3.35 8.31
N ALA A 199 -12.98 2.76 7.81
CA ALA A 199 -12.65 2.76 6.41
C ALA A 199 -11.95 1.48 5.96
N MET A 200 -12.07 1.18 4.68
CA MET A 200 -11.35 0.10 4.01
C MET A 200 -11.04 0.48 2.56
N THR A 201 -9.85 0.08 2.09
CA THR A 201 -9.51 0.13 0.66
C THR A 201 -9.46 -1.29 0.09
N GLY A 202 -9.81 -1.47 -1.18
CA GLY A 202 -9.79 -2.80 -1.78
C GLY A 202 -9.86 -2.77 -3.30
N VAL A 203 -9.86 -3.96 -3.87
CA VAL A 203 -10.08 -4.22 -5.29
C VAL A 203 -11.29 -5.14 -5.46
N ASN A 204 -11.90 -5.15 -6.64
CA ASN A 204 -13.10 -5.93 -6.93
C ASN A 204 -13.01 -7.39 -6.47
N THR A 205 -11.89 -8.06 -6.74
CA THR A 205 -11.69 -9.47 -6.37
C THR A 205 -11.66 -9.69 -4.86
N LEU A 206 -11.10 -8.74 -4.10
CA LEU A 206 -11.09 -8.79 -2.63
C LEU A 206 -12.50 -8.62 -2.07
N PHE A 207 -13.26 -7.64 -2.55
CA PHE A 207 -14.63 -7.42 -2.10
C PHE A 207 -15.51 -8.64 -2.38
N ASN A 208 -15.43 -9.18 -3.61
CA ASN A 208 -16.16 -10.40 -3.95
C ASN A 208 -15.74 -11.59 -3.09
N GLY A 209 -14.44 -11.72 -2.80
CA GLY A 209 -13.93 -12.76 -1.91
C GLY A 209 -14.48 -12.65 -0.50
N LEU A 210 -14.46 -11.46 0.10
CA LEU A 210 -15.02 -11.19 1.44
C LEU A 210 -16.51 -11.51 1.51
N LEU A 211 -17.29 -11.08 0.52
CA LEU A 211 -18.74 -11.36 0.44
C LEU A 211 -19.09 -12.85 0.41
N ASN A 212 -18.14 -13.69 -0.01
CA ASN A 212 -18.31 -15.14 -0.05
C ASN A 212 -17.60 -15.86 1.12
N THR A 213 -16.96 -15.10 2.03
CA THR A 213 -16.25 -15.70 3.17
C THR A 213 -17.17 -15.83 4.37
N PRO A 214 -17.29 -17.04 4.97
CA PRO A 214 -18.06 -17.23 6.19
C PRO A 214 -17.62 -16.25 7.29
N GLY A 215 -18.59 -15.67 8.00
CA GLY A 215 -18.35 -14.73 9.08
C GLY A 215 -18.25 -13.27 8.64
N PHE A 216 -18.10 -12.97 7.34
CA PHE A 216 -18.00 -11.58 6.88
C PHE A 216 -19.30 -10.79 7.12
N ALA A 217 -20.45 -11.38 6.73
CA ALA A 217 -21.76 -10.73 6.87
C ALA A 217 -22.19 -10.52 8.34
N GLN A 218 -21.53 -11.16 9.29
CA GLN A 218 -21.78 -11.03 10.73
C GLN A 218 -20.87 -9.99 11.41
N LEU A 219 -19.98 -9.33 10.68
CA LEU A 219 -19.14 -8.27 11.23
C LEU A 219 -19.98 -7.04 11.60
N ASP A 220 -19.48 -6.28 12.58
CA ASP A 220 -20.08 -4.99 12.94
C ASP A 220 -19.62 -3.88 11.98
N PHE A 221 -20.50 -3.45 11.09
CA PHE A 221 -20.25 -2.35 10.15
C PHE A 221 -20.77 -1.00 10.65
N SER A 222 -21.25 -0.91 11.89
CA SER A 222 -21.89 0.31 12.42
C SER A 222 -20.98 1.55 12.42
N ALA A 223 -19.66 1.35 12.53
CA ALA A 223 -18.67 2.42 12.48
C ALA A 223 -18.15 2.70 11.06
N LEU A 224 -18.45 1.85 10.09
CA LEU A 224 -17.95 1.98 8.72
C LEU A 224 -18.53 3.24 8.07
N LYS A 225 -17.68 4.04 7.45
CA LYS A 225 -18.05 5.31 6.79
C LYS A 225 -17.72 5.28 5.30
N VAL A 226 -16.53 4.76 4.96
CA VAL A 226 -16.02 4.82 3.59
C VAL A 226 -15.36 3.52 3.20
N VAL A 227 -15.74 3.00 2.05
CA VAL A 227 -15.06 1.88 1.38
C VAL A 227 -14.65 2.33 -0.01
N VAL A 228 -13.34 2.27 -0.31
CA VAL A 228 -12.81 2.72 -1.60
C VAL A 228 -12.33 1.54 -2.41
N GLY A 229 -12.98 1.33 -3.55
CA GLY A 229 -12.58 0.40 -4.59
C GLY A 229 -11.73 1.10 -5.65
N GLY A 230 -10.61 0.50 -6.05
CA GLY A 230 -9.76 1.07 -7.09
C GLY A 230 -8.79 0.05 -7.67
N GLY A 231 -7.91 0.50 -8.57
CA GLY A 231 -6.94 -0.36 -9.25
C GLY A 231 -7.52 -1.22 -10.38
N ALA A 232 -8.81 -1.49 -10.35
CA ALA A 232 -9.62 -2.09 -11.40
C ALA A 232 -11.08 -1.71 -11.18
N ALA A 233 -11.89 -1.76 -12.22
CA ALA A 233 -13.32 -1.46 -12.12
C ALA A 233 -14.02 -2.39 -11.13
N VAL A 234 -14.90 -1.83 -10.32
CA VAL A 234 -15.79 -2.59 -9.45
C VAL A 234 -17.01 -3.04 -10.24
N LEU A 235 -17.31 -4.33 -10.20
CA LEU A 235 -18.45 -4.88 -10.91
C LEU A 235 -19.75 -4.55 -10.18
N LYS A 236 -20.78 -4.13 -10.92
CA LYS A 236 -22.09 -3.80 -10.38
C LYS A 236 -22.66 -4.83 -9.40
N PRO A 237 -22.67 -6.16 -9.72
CA PRO A 237 -23.19 -7.15 -8.78
C PRO A 237 -22.42 -7.21 -7.45
N VAL A 238 -21.10 -6.89 -7.48
CA VAL A 238 -20.27 -6.84 -6.27
C VAL A 238 -20.62 -5.61 -5.44
N ALA A 239 -20.79 -4.44 -6.06
CA ALA A 239 -21.15 -3.20 -5.38
C ALA A 239 -22.56 -3.28 -4.74
N GLU A 240 -23.53 -3.82 -5.47
CA GLU A 240 -24.91 -4.00 -4.97
C GLU A 240 -24.95 -4.97 -3.79
N ARG A 241 -24.27 -6.13 -3.91
CA ARG A 241 -24.22 -7.11 -2.83
C ARG A 241 -23.43 -6.58 -1.62
N TRP A 242 -22.37 -5.79 -1.85
CA TRP A 242 -21.64 -5.12 -0.77
C TRP A 242 -22.58 -4.22 0.05
N GLN A 243 -23.36 -3.39 -0.63
CA GLN A 243 -24.34 -2.52 0.03
C GLN A 243 -25.40 -3.32 0.80
N GLN A 244 -25.92 -4.40 0.22
CA GLN A 244 -26.91 -5.27 0.88
C GLN A 244 -26.37 -5.90 2.18
N VAL A 245 -25.10 -6.30 2.17
CA VAL A 245 -24.49 -6.99 3.32
C VAL A 245 -24.01 -6.00 4.38
N THR A 246 -23.39 -4.90 4.00
CA THR A 246 -22.74 -3.97 4.93
C THR A 246 -23.59 -2.74 5.27
N GLY A 247 -24.59 -2.43 4.47
CA GLY A 247 -25.35 -1.17 4.57
C GLY A 247 -24.64 0.05 3.99
N HIS A 248 -23.43 -0.10 3.45
CA HIS A 248 -22.59 1.00 2.96
C HIS A 248 -22.30 0.88 1.47
N TYR A 249 -22.24 2.02 0.78
CA TYR A 249 -21.85 2.05 -0.63
C TYR A 249 -20.37 1.76 -0.80
N LEU A 250 -20.03 1.10 -1.90
CA LEU A 250 -18.67 0.91 -2.34
C LEU A 250 -18.33 2.07 -3.28
N THR A 251 -17.52 3.01 -2.81
CA THR A 251 -17.09 4.18 -3.57
C THR A 251 -15.98 3.78 -4.53
N GLU A 252 -16.13 4.09 -5.79
CA GLU A 252 -15.11 3.80 -6.80
C GLU A 252 -14.17 4.99 -6.97
N ALA A 253 -12.86 4.68 -7.09
CA ALA A 253 -11.85 5.67 -7.39
C ALA A 253 -10.98 5.19 -8.54
N TYR A 254 -10.72 6.11 -9.48
CA TYR A 254 -9.82 5.88 -10.59
C TYR A 254 -8.50 6.61 -10.38
N GLY A 255 -7.42 5.93 -10.73
CA GLY A 255 -6.09 6.52 -10.64
C GLY A 255 -5.03 5.73 -11.40
N LEU A 256 -3.90 6.37 -11.58
CA LEU A 256 -2.71 5.84 -12.24
C LEU A 256 -1.49 6.15 -11.38
N THR A 257 -0.39 5.46 -11.61
CA THR A 257 0.85 5.70 -10.83
C THR A 257 1.40 7.12 -11.02
N GLY A 258 1.36 7.66 -12.24
CA GLY A 258 1.86 9.00 -12.57
C GLY A 258 1.15 10.14 -11.83
N PRO A 259 -0.19 10.18 -11.71
CA PRO A 259 -0.91 11.24 -10.95
C PRO A 259 -0.82 11.14 -9.42
N SER A 260 -0.14 10.16 -8.84
CA SER A 260 0.25 10.04 -7.43
C SER A 260 -0.83 9.68 -6.39
N PRO A 261 -1.71 8.74 -6.57
CA PRO A 261 -2.32 8.05 -7.72
C PRO A 261 -3.69 8.58 -8.10
N GLY A 262 -4.38 9.31 -7.18
CA GLY A 262 -5.80 9.66 -7.32
C GLY A 262 -6.03 10.68 -8.43
N ALA A 263 -6.80 10.31 -9.43
CA ALA A 263 -7.23 11.22 -10.50
C ALA A 263 -8.70 11.61 -10.33
N CYS A 264 -9.56 10.63 -10.01
CA CYS A 264 -11.00 10.81 -9.86
C CYS A 264 -11.52 9.90 -8.75
N ALA A 265 -12.58 10.31 -8.07
CA ALA A 265 -13.33 9.48 -7.14
C ALA A 265 -14.82 9.85 -7.19
N MET A 266 -15.67 8.88 -6.99
CA MET A 266 -17.10 9.13 -6.80
C MET A 266 -17.31 9.95 -5.51
N PRO A 267 -18.38 10.76 -5.43
CA PRO A 267 -18.76 11.36 -4.16
C PRO A 267 -18.99 10.28 -3.10
N LEU A 268 -18.57 10.58 -1.85
CA LEU A 268 -18.81 9.67 -0.73
C LEU A 268 -20.31 9.46 -0.50
N ALA A 269 -20.70 8.27 -0.11
CA ALA A 269 -22.08 7.87 0.14
C ALA A 269 -23.04 7.97 -1.08
N SER A 270 -22.50 8.02 -2.30
CA SER A 270 -23.27 7.94 -3.52
C SER A 270 -23.50 6.49 -3.95
N PRO A 271 -24.69 6.18 -4.53
CA PRO A 271 -24.89 4.89 -5.19
C PRO A 271 -23.83 4.65 -6.25
N TRP A 272 -23.43 3.39 -6.41
CA TRP A 272 -22.51 3.00 -7.47
C TRP A 272 -23.14 3.29 -8.84
N ASP A 273 -22.44 4.05 -9.68
CA ASP A 273 -22.90 4.48 -11.01
C ASP A 273 -22.08 3.90 -12.17
N GLY A 274 -21.00 3.17 -11.84
CA GLY A 274 -20.11 2.54 -12.82
C GLY A 274 -19.16 3.48 -13.53
N THR A 275 -19.05 4.74 -13.09
CA THR A 275 -18.19 5.74 -13.74
C THR A 275 -16.77 5.76 -13.19
N GLY A 276 -16.54 5.09 -12.05
CA GLY A 276 -15.24 5.17 -11.36
C GLY A 276 -14.89 6.58 -10.86
N GLY A 277 -15.90 7.43 -10.69
CA GLY A 277 -15.74 8.83 -10.34
C GLY A 277 -15.38 9.73 -11.52
N LEU A 278 -15.37 9.19 -12.73
CA LEU A 278 -15.26 10.03 -13.94
C LEU A 278 -16.58 10.77 -14.16
N PRO A 279 -16.54 12.07 -14.47
CA PRO A 279 -17.75 12.79 -14.85
C PRO A 279 -18.32 12.17 -16.13
N PRO A 280 -19.66 12.17 -16.30
CA PRO A 280 -20.26 11.68 -17.53
C PRO A 280 -19.72 12.47 -18.75
N PRO A 281 -19.62 11.85 -19.93
CA PRO A 281 -19.03 12.48 -21.11
C PRO A 281 -19.58 13.88 -21.45
N SER A 282 -20.84 14.13 -21.09
CA SER A 282 -21.51 15.41 -21.28
C SER A 282 -21.01 16.55 -20.39
N THR A 283 -20.27 16.24 -19.32
CA THR A 283 -19.72 17.23 -18.36
C THR A 283 -18.21 17.46 -18.53
N LEU A 284 -17.56 16.70 -19.42
CA LEU A 284 -16.18 16.93 -19.80
C LEU A 284 -16.11 18.18 -20.67
N THR A 285 -16.04 19.36 -20.07
CA THR A 285 -15.59 20.55 -20.80
C THR A 285 -14.12 20.34 -21.17
N PRO A 286 -13.72 20.54 -22.42
CA PRO A 286 -12.31 20.48 -22.79
C PRO A 286 -11.51 21.45 -21.90
N PRO A 287 -10.28 21.09 -21.51
CA PRO A 287 -9.44 21.98 -20.72
C PRO A 287 -9.37 23.34 -21.41
N ARG A 288 -9.63 24.41 -20.66
CA ARG A 288 -9.50 25.78 -21.19
C ARG A 288 -8.08 25.92 -21.73
N PRO A 289 -7.88 26.34 -22.98
CA PRO A 289 -6.54 26.58 -23.50
C PRO A 289 -5.80 27.53 -22.56
N PRO A 290 -4.50 27.39 -22.38
CA PRO A 290 -3.72 28.32 -21.57
C PRO A 290 -3.93 29.74 -22.12
N PRO A 291 -3.95 30.76 -21.24
CA PRO A 291 -4.03 32.14 -21.71
C PRO A 291 -2.87 32.39 -22.69
N THR A 292 -3.19 32.83 -23.88
CA THR A 292 -2.20 33.34 -24.84
C THR A 292 -1.57 34.58 -24.20
N LEU A 293 -0.23 34.52 -23.99
CA LEU A 293 0.60 35.67 -23.66
C LEU A 293 0.67 36.63 -24.84
#